data_5ae9f191f771edb4bbc812fa9643b85d
#
_entry.id   5ae9f191f771edb4bbc812fa9643b85d
#
_cell.length_a   1.000
_cell.length_b   1.000
_cell.length_c   1.000
_cell.angle_alpha   90.00
_cell.angle_beta   90.00
_cell.angle_gamma   90.00
#
_symmetry.space_group_name_H-M   'P 1'
#
loop_
_entity.id
_entity.type
_entity.pdbx_description
1 polymer ?
#
loop_
_entity_poly.entity_id
_entity_poly.type
_entity_poly.pdbx_seq_one_letter_code
_entity_poly.pdbx_strand_id
1 'polypeptide(L)'
;MSETPTPVWDGPTRLFHWSLVILLLVAWLTAGEQMTIHRGAGYAVLGLLAFRVWWGLAGGSTARFSSFVRGPGAIRQYLRASREGTNGEHVGHNPLGALSVLALLGLVGLQVGLGLFAIDEDGFEGGPLSDRIDFDLARQIAEWHELTFRLLQGLVVLHLAAIVYYAVRKREDLVRPMITGARKFRGPVEGLVRAPLWRLAVGVLIALAVGFAASRGFRLS
;
A
#
# COMPACT_ATOMS: atom_id res chain seq x y z
N MET A 1 -6.54 -32.30 15.84
CA MET A 1 -6.72 -30.93 16.36
C MET A 1 -7.49 -30.17 15.30
N SER A 2 -8.69 -29.62 15.63
CA SER A 2 -9.52 -28.89 14.69
C SER A 2 -8.87 -27.54 14.35
N GLU A 3 -8.51 -27.34 13.09
CA GLU A 3 -8.02 -26.07 12.57
C GLU A 3 -9.21 -25.08 12.47
N THR A 4 -9.29 -24.12 13.36
CA THR A 4 -10.34 -23.09 13.33
C THR A 4 -9.86 -21.89 12.48
N PRO A 5 -10.68 -21.41 11.51
CA PRO A 5 -10.37 -20.21 10.77
C PRO A 5 -10.31 -18.98 11.70
N THR A 6 -9.16 -18.37 11.85
CA THR A 6 -8.96 -17.18 12.68
C THR A 6 -8.92 -15.93 11.81
N PRO A 7 -9.71 -14.88 12.12
CA PRO A 7 -9.66 -13.61 11.40
C PRO A 7 -8.27 -12.97 11.49
N VAL A 8 -7.70 -12.58 10.33
CA VAL A 8 -6.38 -11.94 10.22
C VAL A 8 -6.49 -10.55 9.61
N TRP A 9 -7.25 -10.40 8.52
CA TRP A 9 -7.41 -9.13 7.81
C TRP A 9 -8.83 -8.62 7.86
N ASP A 10 -9.00 -7.37 8.28
CA ASP A 10 -10.30 -6.71 8.24
C ASP A 10 -10.72 -6.33 6.80
N GLY A 11 -12.02 -6.09 6.62
CA GLY A 11 -12.57 -5.67 5.33
C GLY A 11 -11.93 -4.42 4.75
N PRO A 12 -11.78 -3.35 5.55
CA PRO A 12 -11.11 -2.12 5.11
C PRO A 12 -9.69 -2.32 4.60
N THR A 13 -8.86 -3.12 5.27
CA THR A 13 -7.49 -3.43 4.82
C THR A 13 -7.48 -4.17 3.49
N ARG A 14 -8.37 -5.15 3.32
CA ARG A 14 -8.50 -5.94 2.08
C ARG A 14 -9.00 -5.08 0.92
N LEU A 15 -10.02 -4.27 1.17
CA LEU A 15 -10.57 -3.35 0.16
C LEU A 15 -9.49 -2.33 -0.27
N PHE A 16 -8.79 -1.71 0.69
CA PHE A 16 -7.66 -0.84 0.39
C PHE A 16 -6.65 -1.51 -0.54
N HIS A 17 -6.20 -2.72 -0.19
CA HIS A 17 -5.18 -3.44 -0.96
C HIS A 17 -5.62 -3.69 -2.41
N TRP A 18 -6.81 -4.26 -2.62
CA TRP A 18 -7.27 -4.58 -3.96
C TRP A 18 -7.63 -3.34 -4.78
N SER A 19 -8.20 -2.31 -4.15
CA SER A 19 -8.42 -1.02 -4.81
C SER A 19 -7.10 -0.37 -5.23
N LEU A 20 -6.06 -0.43 -4.39
CA LEU A 20 -4.74 0.07 -4.73
C LEU A 20 -4.14 -0.67 -5.94
N VAL A 21 -4.22 -2.01 -5.97
CA VAL A 21 -3.75 -2.82 -7.11
C VAL A 21 -4.46 -2.40 -8.41
N ILE A 22 -5.79 -2.29 -8.37
CA ILE A 22 -6.59 -1.90 -9.56
C ILE A 22 -6.22 -0.49 -10.01
N LEU A 23 -6.14 0.47 -9.10
CA LEU A 23 -5.84 1.87 -9.46
C LEU A 23 -4.41 2.05 -9.97
N LEU A 24 -3.43 1.33 -9.45
CA LEU A 24 -2.06 1.34 -9.99
C LEU A 24 -2.00 0.75 -11.40
N LEU A 25 -2.75 -0.32 -11.68
CA LEU A 25 -2.88 -0.87 -13.03
C LEU A 25 -3.55 0.13 -13.98
N VAL A 26 -4.64 0.76 -13.55
CA VAL A 26 -5.33 1.80 -14.35
C VAL A 26 -4.38 2.95 -14.64
N ALA A 27 -3.68 3.47 -13.62
CA ALA A 27 -2.72 4.56 -13.80
C ALA A 27 -1.60 4.16 -14.79
N TRP A 28 -1.07 2.94 -14.68
CA TRP A 28 -0.03 2.46 -15.60
C TRP A 28 -0.53 2.35 -17.04
N LEU A 29 -1.70 1.73 -17.26
CA LEU A 29 -2.26 1.48 -18.59
C LEU A 29 -2.74 2.76 -19.29
N THR A 30 -2.95 3.84 -18.55
CA THR A 30 -3.45 5.13 -19.09
C THR A 30 -2.38 6.22 -19.16
N ALA A 31 -1.17 5.92 -18.70
CA ALA A 31 -0.05 6.85 -18.74
C ALA A 31 0.34 7.19 -20.20
N GLY A 32 0.50 8.48 -20.50
CA GLY A 32 0.88 8.97 -21.82
C GLY A 32 -0.27 9.07 -22.83
N GLU A 33 -1.33 8.26 -22.72
CA GLU A 33 -2.43 8.27 -23.72
C GLU A 33 -3.74 8.87 -23.18
N GLN A 34 -4.09 8.56 -21.94
CA GLN A 34 -5.36 8.97 -21.30
C GLN A 34 -5.09 9.69 -19.99
N MET A 35 -4.40 10.84 -20.06
CA MET A 35 -3.89 11.56 -18.88
C MET A 35 -4.99 11.98 -17.89
N THR A 36 -6.22 12.24 -18.35
CA THR A 36 -7.35 12.51 -17.46
C THR A 36 -7.66 11.31 -16.55
N ILE A 37 -7.63 10.08 -17.09
CA ILE A 37 -7.86 8.86 -16.31
C ILE A 37 -6.65 8.59 -15.42
N HIS A 38 -5.43 8.74 -15.94
CA HIS A 38 -4.19 8.60 -15.18
C HIS A 38 -4.20 9.49 -13.93
N ARG A 39 -4.45 10.80 -14.10
CA ARG A 39 -4.55 11.75 -12.99
C ARG A 39 -5.66 11.39 -12.01
N GLY A 40 -6.84 11.02 -12.52
CA GLY A 40 -7.97 10.58 -11.69
C GLY A 40 -7.62 9.38 -10.82
N ALA A 41 -6.94 8.37 -11.39
CA ALA A 41 -6.42 7.22 -10.66
C ALA A 41 -5.38 7.64 -9.60
N GLY A 42 -4.47 8.57 -9.95
CA GLY A 42 -3.49 9.14 -9.03
C GLY A 42 -4.13 9.83 -7.82
N TYR A 43 -5.18 10.64 -8.03
CA TYR A 43 -5.92 11.29 -6.93
C TYR A 43 -6.63 10.27 -6.03
N ALA A 44 -7.20 9.21 -6.61
CA ALA A 44 -7.81 8.13 -5.86
C ALA A 44 -6.76 7.36 -5.04
N VAL A 45 -5.58 7.09 -5.61
CA VAL A 45 -4.45 6.47 -4.89
C VAL A 45 -4.00 7.35 -3.73
N LEU A 46 -3.89 8.67 -3.91
CA LEU A 46 -3.54 9.60 -2.83
C LEU A 46 -4.57 9.54 -1.69
N GLY A 47 -5.86 9.53 -2.02
CA GLY A 47 -6.93 9.35 -1.04
C GLY A 47 -6.82 8.02 -0.29
N LEU A 48 -6.57 6.92 -1.02
CA LEU A 48 -6.34 5.61 -0.41
C LEU A 48 -5.10 5.58 0.50
N LEU A 49 -4.02 6.26 0.15
CA LEU A 49 -2.84 6.36 1.02
C LEU A 49 -3.17 7.11 2.31
N ALA A 50 -3.90 8.22 2.23
CA ALA A 50 -4.36 8.95 3.41
C ALA A 50 -5.26 8.07 4.31
N PHE A 51 -6.20 7.31 3.70
CA PHE A 51 -6.95 6.28 4.41
C PHE A 51 -6.03 5.26 5.08
N ARG A 52 -5.03 4.73 4.36
CA ARG A 52 -4.13 3.69 4.88
C ARG A 52 -3.29 4.18 6.05
N VAL A 53 -2.82 5.41 6.00
CA VAL A 53 -2.11 6.04 7.12
C VAL A 53 -3.03 6.13 8.34
N TRP A 54 -4.24 6.67 8.19
CA TRP A 54 -5.24 6.70 9.26
C TRP A 54 -5.56 5.31 9.79
N TRP A 55 -5.82 4.34 8.90
CA TRP A 55 -6.14 2.96 9.30
C TRP A 55 -4.95 2.24 9.94
N GLY A 56 -3.74 2.64 9.59
CA GLY A 56 -2.51 2.19 10.23
C GLY A 56 -2.29 2.74 11.65
N LEU A 57 -3.03 3.76 12.05
CA LEU A 57 -3.01 4.32 13.41
C LEU A 57 -4.24 3.88 14.22
N ALA A 58 -5.42 3.94 13.60
CA ALA A 58 -6.72 3.80 14.27
C ALA A 58 -7.50 2.52 13.91
N GLY A 59 -7.03 1.72 12.95
CA GLY A 59 -7.70 0.53 12.43
C GLY A 59 -7.70 -0.69 13.34
N GLY A 60 -8.04 -1.84 12.78
CA GLY A 60 -8.01 -3.13 13.45
C GLY A 60 -6.60 -3.52 13.94
N SER A 61 -6.52 -4.43 14.90
CA SER A 61 -5.26 -4.76 15.58
C SER A 61 -4.14 -5.17 14.62
N THR A 62 -4.43 -5.91 13.57
CA THR A 62 -3.44 -6.38 12.58
C THR A 62 -3.10 -5.34 11.51
N ALA A 63 -3.93 -4.29 11.35
CA ALA A 63 -3.74 -3.20 10.39
C ALA A 63 -2.81 -2.10 10.93
N ARG A 64 -2.71 -1.96 12.27
CA ARG A 64 -1.94 -0.89 12.92
C ARG A 64 -0.43 -1.08 12.73
N PHE A 65 0.26 -0.02 12.35
CA PHE A 65 1.71 -0.02 12.19
C PHE A 65 2.43 -0.46 13.48
N SER A 66 1.94 -0.04 14.64
CA SER A 66 2.49 -0.43 15.95
C SER A 66 2.45 -1.93 16.23
N SER A 67 1.57 -2.69 15.56
CA SER A 67 1.46 -4.14 15.77
C SER A 67 2.53 -4.93 15.01
N PHE A 68 3.01 -4.44 13.88
CA PHE A 68 3.90 -5.21 13.01
C PHE A 68 5.24 -4.53 12.68
N VAL A 69 5.34 -3.20 12.78
CA VAL A 69 6.62 -2.50 12.56
C VAL A 69 7.52 -2.75 13.77
N ARG A 70 8.64 -3.42 13.51
CA ARG A 70 9.62 -3.82 14.52
C ARG A 70 10.99 -3.30 14.15
N GLY A 71 11.84 -3.10 15.14
CA GLY A 71 13.22 -2.63 14.92
C GLY A 71 14.11 -3.65 14.18
N PRO A 72 15.32 -3.22 13.74
CA PRO A 72 16.24 -4.06 12.96
C PRO A 72 16.63 -5.37 13.65
N GLY A 73 16.64 -5.39 15.00
CA GLY A 73 16.91 -6.60 15.78
C GLY A 73 15.90 -7.71 15.53
N ALA A 74 14.60 -7.37 15.47
CA ALA A 74 13.55 -8.36 15.19
C ALA A 74 13.66 -8.92 13.77
N ILE A 75 14.07 -8.11 12.80
CA ILE A 75 14.31 -8.58 11.42
C ILE A 75 15.46 -9.59 11.39
N ARG A 76 16.57 -9.28 12.06
CA ARG A 76 17.73 -10.21 12.14
C ARG A 76 17.35 -11.52 12.82
N GLN A 77 16.63 -11.45 13.94
CA GLN A 77 16.15 -12.63 14.65
C GLN A 77 15.23 -13.47 13.77
N TYR A 78 14.29 -12.84 13.06
CA TYR A 78 13.39 -13.51 12.12
C TYR A 78 14.14 -14.22 11.00
N LEU A 79 15.15 -13.56 10.39
CA LEU A 79 15.96 -14.14 9.33
C LEU A 79 16.76 -15.36 9.84
N ARG A 80 17.33 -15.29 11.07
CA ARG A 80 18.04 -16.40 11.69
C ARG A 80 17.10 -17.59 11.93
N ALA A 81 15.96 -17.34 12.60
CA ALA A 81 14.95 -18.37 12.86
C ALA A 81 14.40 -18.98 11.55
N SER A 82 14.29 -18.16 10.47
CA SER A 82 13.87 -18.65 9.16
C SER A 82 14.86 -19.62 8.52
N ARG A 83 16.16 -19.38 8.70
CA ARG A 83 17.24 -20.30 8.23
C ARG A 83 17.27 -21.59 9.03
N GLU A 84 17.02 -21.51 10.34
CA GLU A 84 16.99 -22.65 11.26
C GLU A 84 15.66 -23.43 11.17
N GLY A 85 14.65 -22.95 10.42
CA GLY A 85 13.34 -23.57 10.30
C GLY A 85 12.47 -23.47 11.56
N THR A 86 12.84 -22.59 12.49
CA THR A 86 12.20 -22.43 13.83
C THR A 86 11.19 -21.29 13.90
N ASN A 87 10.89 -20.64 12.77
CA ASN A 87 9.90 -19.56 12.72
C ASN A 87 8.51 -20.08 13.12
N GLY A 88 7.91 -19.42 14.12
CA GLY A 88 6.51 -19.61 14.47
C GLY A 88 5.55 -19.00 13.46
N GLU A 89 4.28 -19.39 13.53
CA GLU A 89 3.21 -18.78 12.74
C GLU A 89 2.93 -17.35 13.25
N HIS A 90 2.74 -16.40 12.32
CA HIS A 90 2.48 -15.00 12.64
C HIS A 90 1.05 -14.64 12.26
N VAL A 91 0.34 -13.93 13.16
CA VAL A 91 -0.94 -13.31 12.85
C VAL A 91 -0.67 -11.92 12.27
N GLY A 92 -1.04 -11.70 11.01
CA GLY A 92 -0.73 -10.47 10.29
C GLY A 92 0.64 -10.53 9.59
N HIS A 93 1.34 -9.38 9.54
CA HIS A 93 2.63 -9.28 8.86
C HIS A 93 3.77 -9.85 9.72
N ASN A 94 4.58 -10.70 9.13
CA ASN A 94 5.89 -11.03 9.68
C ASN A 94 6.88 -9.85 9.47
N PRO A 95 8.06 -9.84 10.11
CA PRO A 95 9.00 -8.71 10.03
C PRO A 95 9.46 -8.33 8.61
N LEU A 96 9.59 -9.28 7.68
CA LEU A 96 9.91 -9.00 6.28
C LEU A 96 8.69 -8.46 5.52
N GLY A 97 7.50 -8.99 5.80
CA GLY A 97 6.25 -8.47 5.27
C GLY A 97 5.99 -7.03 5.73
N ALA A 98 6.31 -6.71 6.99
CA ALA A 98 6.26 -5.34 7.51
C ALA A 98 7.16 -4.38 6.74
N LEU A 99 8.40 -4.78 6.46
CA LEU A 99 9.34 -3.98 5.66
C LEU A 99 8.83 -3.79 4.23
N SER A 100 8.29 -4.83 3.61
CA SER A 100 7.67 -4.76 2.28
C SER A 100 6.49 -3.77 2.25
N VAL A 101 5.62 -3.80 3.26
CA VAL A 101 4.49 -2.84 3.37
C VAL A 101 5.00 -1.40 3.45
N LEU A 102 6.00 -1.13 4.29
CA LEU A 102 6.55 0.23 4.43
C LEU A 102 7.22 0.69 3.14
N ALA A 103 8.01 -0.17 2.49
CA ALA A 103 8.69 0.15 1.25
C ALA A 103 7.70 0.42 0.10
N LEU A 104 6.67 -0.45 -0.08
CA LEU A 104 5.63 -0.26 -1.08
C LEU A 104 4.81 1.01 -0.84
N LEU A 105 4.33 1.22 0.38
CA LEU A 105 3.56 2.43 0.71
C LEU A 105 4.38 3.70 0.55
N GLY A 106 5.65 3.68 0.98
CA GLY A 106 6.56 4.82 0.84
C GLY A 106 6.84 5.14 -0.63
N LEU A 107 7.10 4.11 -1.45
CA LEU A 107 7.38 4.31 -2.88
C LEU A 107 6.13 4.73 -3.66
N VAL A 108 4.94 4.18 -3.35
CA VAL A 108 3.67 4.66 -3.92
C VAL A 108 3.40 6.10 -3.49
N GLY A 109 3.68 6.45 -2.23
CA GLY A 109 3.55 7.83 -1.74
C GLY A 109 4.47 8.80 -2.48
N LEU A 110 5.74 8.42 -2.69
CA LEU A 110 6.69 9.19 -3.49
C LEU A 110 6.22 9.32 -4.94
N GLN A 111 5.78 8.22 -5.55
CA GLN A 111 5.27 8.18 -6.92
C GLN A 111 4.11 9.17 -7.12
N VAL A 112 3.10 9.11 -6.27
CA VAL A 112 1.96 10.04 -6.35
C VAL A 112 2.40 11.47 -6.03
N GLY A 113 3.28 11.66 -5.03
CA GLY A 113 3.82 12.98 -4.68
C GLY A 113 4.52 13.65 -5.86
N LEU A 114 5.39 12.92 -6.57
CA LEU A 114 6.04 13.42 -7.79
C LEU A 114 5.03 13.72 -8.89
N GLY A 115 4.03 12.84 -9.11
CA GLY A 115 2.99 13.03 -10.12
C GLY A 115 2.12 14.27 -9.90
N LEU A 116 2.02 14.81 -8.67
CA LEU A 116 1.33 16.07 -8.42
C LEU A 116 2.02 17.27 -9.08
N PHE A 117 3.34 17.22 -9.26
CA PHE A 117 4.17 18.31 -9.78
C PHE A 117 4.75 18.05 -11.18
N ALA A 118 4.65 16.83 -11.69
CA ALA A 118 5.18 16.44 -12.99
C ALA A 118 4.44 17.16 -14.12
N ILE A 119 5.15 17.49 -15.20
CA ILE A 119 4.60 18.04 -16.43
C ILE A 119 5.27 17.34 -17.63
N ASP A 120 4.53 17.22 -18.74
CA ASP A 120 5.06 16.66 -19.99
C ASP A 120 6.07 17.60 -20.67
N GLU A 121 6.73 17.10 -21.74
CA GLU A 121 7.75 17.86 -22.47
C GLU A 121 7.20 19.11 -23.12
N ASP A 122 5.96 19.07 -23.60
CA ASP A 122 5.30 20.16 -24.32
C ASP A 122 4.60 21.15 -23.38
N GLY A 123 4.47 20.84 -22.09
CA GLY A 123 3.85 21.71 -21.08
C GLY A 123 2.31 21.70 -21.09
N PHE A 124 1.68 20.78 -21.81
CA PHE A 124 0.21 20.72 -21.93
C PHE A 124 -0.45 19.84 -20.86
N GLU A 125 0.21 18.77 -20.47
CA GLU A 125 -0.34 17.77 -19.56
C GLU A 125 0.47 17.70 -18.27
N GLY A 126 -0.03 18.34 -17.21
CA GLY A 126 0.65 18.39 -15.91
C GLY A 126 -0.18 17.90 -14.74
N GLY A 127 0.50 17.62 -13.66
CA GLY A 127 -0.10 17.39 -12.34
C GLY A 127 -0.74 18.68 -11.80
N PRO A 128 -1.62 18.58 -10.80
CA PRO A 128 -2.41 19.70 -10.31
C PRO A 128 -1.61 20.80 -9.60
N LEU A 129 -0.33 20.58 -9.35
CA LEU A 129 0.59 21.51 -8.70
C LEU A 129 1.78 21.88 -9.60
N SER A 130 1.82 21.43 -10.87
CA SER A 130 2.93 21.70 -11.78
C SER A 130 3.11 23.18 -12.08
N ASP A 131 2.02 23.96 -12.10
CA ASP A 131 2.01 25.42 -12.30
C ASP A 131 2.55 26.22 -11.08
N ARG A 132 2.86 25.56 -9.96
CA ARG A 132 3.38 26.20 -8.75
C ARG A 132 4.90 26.19 -8.64
N ILE A 133 5.57 25.55 -9.58
CA ILE A 133 7.03 25.44 -9.61
C ILE A 133 7.54 25.80 -11.00
N ASP A 134 8.85 25.97 -11.11
CA ASP A 134 9.50 26.23 -12.39
C ASP A 134 9.29 25.08 -13.37
N PHE A 135 9.15 25.41 -14.68
CA PHE A 135 8.88 24.43 -15.73
C PHE A 135 9.98 23.37 -15.86
N ASP A 136 11.24 23.78 -15.80
CA ASP A 136 12.36 22.84 -15.92
C ASP A 136 12.40 21.89 -14.74
N LEU A 137 12.07 22.38 -13.51
CA LEU A 137 11.93 21.55 -12.33
C LEU A 137 10.75 20.57 -12.47
N ALA A 138 9.60 21.03 -12.98
CA ALA A 138 8.44 20.18 -13.19
C ALA A 138 8.72 19.04 -14.18
N ARG A 139 9.46 19.32 -15.25
CA ARG A 139 9.97 18.32 -16.20
C ARG A 139 10.93 17.32 -15.55
N GLN A 140 11.90 17.81 -14.77
CA GLN A 140 12.80 16.92 -14.03
C GLN A 140 12.05 16.03 -13.04
N ILE A 141 10.99 16.53 -12.42
CA ILE A 141 10.12 15.72 -11.56
C ILE A 141 9.39 14.64 -12.36
N ALA A 142 9.00 14.92 -13.63
CA ALA A 142 8.41 13.89 -14.48
C ALA A 142 9.41 12.75 -14.79
N GLU A 143 10.68 13.04 -15.02
CA GLU A 143 11.73 12.02 -15.14
C GLU A 143 11.87 11.18 -13.86
N TRP A 144 11.84 11.81 -12.69
CA TRP A 144 11.87 11.10 -11.41
C TRP A 144 10.60 10.27 -11.18
N HIS A 145 9.43 10.77 -11.61
CA HIS A 145 8.18 10.02 -11.57
C HIS A 145 8.28 8.74 -12.41
N GLU A 146 8.84 8.80 -13.60
CA GLU A 146 9.08 7.62 -14.43
C GLU A 146 10.09 6.66 -13.78
N LEU A 147 11.20 7.17 -13.26
CA LEU A 147 12.23 6.37 -12.59
C LEU A 147 11.66 5.65 -11.36
N THR A 148 10.92 6.38 -10.51
CA THR A 148 10.29 5.78 -9.31
C THR A 148 9.23 4.76 -9.67
N PHE A 149 8.54 4.92 -10.80
CA PHE A 149 7.63 3.90 -11.31
C PHE A 149 8.35 2.60 -11.70
N ARG A 150 9.50 2.69 -12.36
CA ARG A 150 10.33 1.50 -12.68
C ARG A 150 10.80 0.79 -11.39
N LEU A 151 11.18 1.55 -10.37
CA LEU A 151 11.53 0.99 -9.05
C LEU A 151 10.31 0.33 -8.38
N LEU A 152 9.13 0.94 -8.49
CA LEU A 152 7.88 0.38 -7.98
C LEU A 152 7.54 -0.94 -8.67
N GLN A 153 7.69 -1.03 -9.99
CA GLN A 153 7.51 -2.29 -10.73
C GLN A 153 8.46 -3.38 -10.22
N GLY A 154 9.75 -3.06 -10.03
CA GLY A 154 10.72 -3.99 -9.45
C GLY A 154 10.33 -4.47 -8.05
N LEU A 155 9.85 -3.56 -7.20
CA LEU A 155 9.40 -3.89 -5.85
C LEU A 155 8.10 -4.73 -5.84
N VAL A 156 7.18 -4.48 -6.77
CA VAL A 156 5.98 -5.31 -6.97
C VAL A 156 6.36 -6.72 -7.44
N VAL A 157 7.29 -6.84 -8.38
CA VAL A 157 7.80 -8.16 -8.81
C VAL A 157 8.42 -8.92 -7.63
N LEU A 158 9.22 -8.23 -6.80
CA LEU A 158 9.80 -8.82 -5.59
C LEU A 158 8.72 -9.25 -4.60
N HIS A 159 7.66 -8.44 -4.42
CA HIS A 159 6.52 -8.77 -3.57
C HIS A 159 5.79 -10.04 -4.06
N LEU A 160 5.51 -10.13 -5.36
CA LEU A 160 4.89 -11.33 -5.95
C LEU A 160 5.80 -12.55 -5.84
N ALA A 161 7.10 -12.39 -6.08
CA ALA A 161 8.08 -13.47 -5.91
C ALA A 161 8.13 -13.98 -4.45
N ALA A 162 8.04 -13.08 -3.47
CA ALA A 162 7.93 -13.44 -2.06
C ALA A 162 6.66 -14.27 -1.78
N ILE A 163 5.49 -13.84 -2.31
CA ILE A 163 4.23 -14.59 -2.18
C ILE A 163 4.37 -16.01 -2.73
N VAL A 164 4.94 -16.15 -3.93
CA VAL A 164 5.22 -17.48 -4.54
C VAL A 164 6.18 -18.29 -3.69
N TYR A 165 7.25 -17.69 -3.19
CA TYR A 165 8.20 -18.36 -2.30
C TYR A 165 7.52 -18.89 -1.02
N TYR A 166 6.65 -18.09 -0.38
CA TYR A 166 5.91 -18.55 0.80
C TYR A 166 4.95 -19.68 0.43
N ALA A 167 4.24 -19.59 -0.69
CA ALA A 167 3.33 -20.64 -1.13
C ALA A 167 4.06 -21.97 -1.42
N VAL A 168 5.19 -21.92 -2.15
CA VAL A 168 5.89 -23.13 -2.61
C VAL A 168 6.81 -23.69 -1.53
N ARG A 169 7.68 -22.87 -0.92
CA ARG A 169 8.72 -23.33 0.01
C ARG A 169 8.27 -23.42 1.46
N LYS A 170 7.43 -22.47 1.90
CA LYS A 170 6.92 -22.43 3.27
C LYS A 170 5.54 -23.11 3.40
N ARG A 171 4.88 -23.43 2.27
CA ARG A 171 3.53 -23.98 2.23
C ARG A 171 2.51 -23.10 2.96
N GLU A 172 2.74 -21.79 2.88
CA GLU A 172 1.89 -20.75 3.46
C GLU A 172 1.16 -19.99 2.36
N ASP A 173 -0.17 -20.10 2.32
CA ASP A 173 -1.00 -19.32 1.41
C ASP A 173 -1.24 -17.92 1.99
N LEU A 174 -0.63 -16.91 1.36
CA LEU A 174 -0.79 -15.50 1.73
C LEU A 174 -1.90 -14.79 0.95
N VAL A 175 -2.33 -15.36 -0.18
CA VAL A 175 -3.35 -14.76 -1.05
C VAL A 175 -4.75 -14.97 -0.49
N ARG A 176 -5.10 -16.20 -0.11
CA ARG A 176 -6.42 -16.55 0.41
C ARG A 176 -6.86 -15.67 1.59
N PRO A 177 -6.02 -15.40 2.61
CA PRO A 177 -6.38 -14.49 3.70
C PRO A 177 -6.66 -13.06 3.23
N MET A 178 -6.01 -12.58 2.17
CA MET A 178 -6.30 -11.27 1.57
C MET A 178 -7.63 -11.23 0.80
N ILE A 179 -8.21 -12.39 0.47
CA ILE A 179 -9.54 -12.50 -0.13
C ILE A 179 -10.60 -12.76 0.94
N THR A 180 -10.37 -13.75 1.81
CA THR A 180 -11.37 -14.23 2.78
C THR A 180 -11.34 -13.50 4.13
N GLY A 181 -10.18 -12.92 4.49
CA GLY A 181 -9.94 -12.28 5.78
C GLY A 181 -9.46 -13.22 6.87
N ALA A 182 -9.46 -14.53 6.67
CA ALA A 182 -9.15 -15.52 7.69
C ALA A 182 -8.06 -16.51 7.24
N ARG A 183 -7.31 -17.01 8.22
CA ARG A 183 -6.29 -18.05 8.05
C ARG A 183 -6.45 -19.12 9.12
N LYS A 184 -6.10 -20.36 8.80
CA LYS A 184 -6.03 -21.47 9.75
C LYS A 184 -4.66 -21.51 10.41
N PHE A 185 -4.62 -21.75 11.72
CA PHE A 185 -3.41 -21.88 12.53
C PHE A 185 -3.38 -23.24 13.21
N ARG A 186 -2.16 -23.74 13.51
CA ARG A 186 -1.95 -25.04 14.17
C ARG A 186 -2.21 -25.04 15.68
N GLY A 187 -2.42 -23.85 16.26
CA GLY A 187 -2.64 -23.68 17.70
C GLY A 187 -3.53 -22.49 17.98
N PRO A 188 -3.88 -22.23 19.25
CA PRO A 188 -4.63 -21.05 19.65
C PRO A 188 -3.82 -19.79 19.40
N VAL A 189 -4.37 -18.85 18.61
CA VAL A 189 -3.78 -17.54 18.35
C VAL A 189 -4.83 -16.46 18.58
N GLU A 190 -4.39 -15.31 19.09
CA GLU A 190 -5.25 -14.14 19.18
C GLU A 190 -5.50 -13.59 17.78
N GLY A 191 -6.75 -13.64 17.34
CA GLY A 191 -7.17 -13.13 16.03
C GLY A 191 -7.29 -11.60 16.01
N LEU A 192 -7.76 -11.11 14.87
CA LEU A 192 -8.03 -9.70 14.64
C LEU A 192 -9.08 -9.15 15.63
N VAL A 193 -8.71 -8.06 16.32
CA VAL A 193 -9.66 -7.19 17.05
C VAL A 193 -10.08 -6.06 16.09
N ARG A 194 -11.37 -5.99 15.78
CA ARG A 194 -11.92 -5.01 14.84
C ARG A 194 -11.97 -3.61 15.45
N ALA A 195 -11.73 -2.60 14.63
CA ALA A 195 -11.96 -1.21 15.00
C ALA A 195 -13.46 -0.86 14.98
N PRO A 196 -13.91 0.11 15.81
CA PRO A 196 -15.27 0.65 15.74
C PRO A 196 -15.58 1.29 14.38
N LEU A 197 -16.83 1.21 13.93
CA LEU A 197 -17.27 1.70 12.62
C LEU A 197 -17.05 3.21 12.39
N TRP A 198 -17.12 4.02 13.46
CA TRP A 198 -16.86 5.46 13.33
C TRP A 198 -15.43 5.78 12.84
N ARG A 199 -14.43 4.93 13.19
CA ARG A 199 -13.06 5.08 12.70
C ARG A 199 -12.96 4.80 11.20
N LEU A 200 -13.76 3.86 10.70
CA LEU A 200 -13.87 3.61 9.27
C LEU A 200 -14.49 4.82 8.56
N ALA A 201 -15.59 5.37 9.10
CA ALA A 201 -16.23 6.55 8.54
C ALA A 201 -15.27 7.75 8.46
N VAL A 202 -14.50 8.02 9.52
CA VAL A 202 -13.47 9.06 9.52
C VAL A 202 -12.40 8.78 8.46
N GLY A 203 -11.91 7.55 8.34
CA GLY A 203 -10.92 7.19 7.32
C GLY A 203 -11.42 7.39 5.89
N VAL A 204 -12.68 7.03 5.62
CA VAL A 204 -13.32 7.28 4.31
C VAL A 204 -13.45 8.77 4.03
N LEU A 205 -13.88 9.57 5.01
CA LEU A 205 -13.96 11.03 4.87
C LEU A 205 -12.59 11.65 4.57
N ILE A 206 -11.54 11.21 5.25
CA ILE A 206 -10.15 11.64 4.97
C ILE A 206 -9.76 11.29 3.53
N ALA A 207 -10.03 10.06 3.07
CA ALA A 207 -9.72 9.64 1.72
C ALA A 207 -10.40 10.50 0.66
N LEU A 208 -11.71 10.72 0.83
CA LEU A 208 -12.50 11.55 -0.09
C LEU A 208 -12.04 13.01 -0.08
N ALA A 209 -11.81 13.58 1.10
CA ALA A 209 -11.33 14.97 1.23
C ALA A 209 -9.97 15.17 0.56
N VAL A 210 -9.01 14.26 0.78
CA VAL A 210 -7.66 14.35 0.20
C VAL A 210 -7.71 14.14 -1.31
N GLY A 211 -8.42 13.11 -1.82
CA GLY A 211 -8.57 12.87 -3.25
C GLY A 211 -9.26 14.04 -3.96
N PHE A 212 -10.32 14.58 -3.37
CA PHE A 212 -11.00 15.75 -3.90
C PHE A 212 -10.12 17.01 -3.88
N ALA A 213 -9.43 17.29 -2.77
CA ALA A 213 -8.52 18.42 -2.69
C ALA A 213 -7.41 18.33 -3.75
N ALA A 214 -6.85 17.14 -3.97
CA ALA A 214 -5.85 16.91 -5.01
C ALA A 214 -6.41 17.19 -6.42
N SER A 215 -7.63 16.73 -6.72
CA SER A 215 -8.27 16.97 -8.02
C SER A 215 -8.55 18.46 -8.29
N ARG A 216 -8.63 19.28 -7.23
CA ARG A 216 -8.79 20.74 -7.29
C ARG A 216 -7.45 21.50 -7.19
N GLY A 217 -6.32 20.79 -7.23
CA GLY A 217 -4.99 21.41 -7.04
C GLY A 217 -4.79 22.03 -5.66
N PHE A 218 -5.53 21.52 -4.64
CA PHE A 218 -5.52 22.07 -3.27
C PHE A 218 -5.91 23.55 -3.20
N ARG A 219 -6.71 24.02 -4.16
CA ARG A 219 -7.28 25.39 -4.13
C ARG A 219 -8.56 25.37 -3.32
N LEU A 220 -8.60 26.21 -2.26
CA LEU A 220 -9.77 26.42 -1.40
C LEU A 220 -10.61 27.58 -1.96
N SER A 221 -11.07 27.45 -3.18
CA SER A 221 -12.00 28.43 -3.77
C SER A 221 -13.35 27.82 -4.02
#